data_b2ebbb43cf98e765b2ee7d1b1c0d9350
#
_entry.id   b2ebbb43cf98e765b2ee7d1b1c0d9350
#
_cell.length_a   1.000
_cell.length_b   1.000
_cell.length_c   1.000
_cell.angle_alpha   90.00
_cell.angle_beta   90.00
_cell.angle_gamma   90.00
#
_symmetry.space_group_name_H-M   'P 1'
#
loop_
_entity.id
_entity.type
_entity.pdbx_description
1 polymer ?
#
loop_
_entity_poly.entity_id
_entity_poly.type
_entity_poly.pdbx_seq_one_letter_code
_entity_poly.pdbx_strand_id
1 'polypeptide(L)'
;MPRKASARLDLQVVPMLAQETLYVGVDVGKKAHVAGFISSTLLTRHQRFEHCPALAFDNSREGFRSLIDRIQTYVPLTQIQALLEVTGHYHRAWLQYLQELDIPVFVIHVQKRQEGLLKTDKRDALGLANQLYNQLEKGIQVGDPLQAVRHLVPPTEAAACLRGMVRHHYELVAENAAQKQADGYLR
;
A
#
# COMPACT_ATOMS: atom_id res chain seq x y z
N MET A 1 34.31 1.00 6.36
CA MET A 1 33.48 -0.14 5.93
C MET A 1 32.65 0.31 4.74
N PRO A 2 32.83 -0.22 3.53
CA PRO A 2 32.05 0.21 2.37
C PRO A 2 30.60 -0.27 2.55
N ARG A 3 29.64 0.64 2.39
CA ARG A 3 28.20 0.33 2.33
C ARG A 3 27.98 -0.63 1.16
N LYS A 4 27.40 -1.81 1.45
CA LYS A 4 26.92 -2.71 0.43
C LYS A 4 25.92 -1.94 -0.44
N ALA A 5 26.26 -1.80 -1.71
CA ALA A 5 25.35 -1.28 -2.71
C ALA A 5 24.07 -2.11 -2.65
N SER A 6 22.93 -1.43 -2.48
CA SER A 6 21.60 -2.00 -2.63
C SER A 6 21.58 -2.73 -3.97
N ALA A 7 21.34 -4.04 -3.95
CA ALA A 7 21.17 -4.82 -5.17
C ALA A 7 20.04 -4.17 -5.96
N ARG A 8 20.36 -3.55 -7.10
CA ARG A 8 19.38 -3.09 -8.08
C ARG A 8 18.54 -4.32 -8.42
N LEU A 9 17.28 -4.30 -8.03
CA LEU A 9 16.31 -5.26 -8.53
C LEU A 9 16.15 -4.96 -10.01
N ASP A 10 16.96 -5.65 -10.85
CA ASP A 10 16.80 -5.60 -12.29
C ASP A 10 15.43 -6.19 -12.62
N LEU A 11 14.48 -5.30 -12.81
CA LEU A 11 13.27 -5.63 -13.55
C LEU A 11 13.75 -5.92 -14.97
N GLN A 12 14.05 -7.19 -15.26
CA GLN A 12 14.25 -7.61 -16.63
C GLN A 12 13.05 -7.13 -17.43
N VAL A 13 13.32 -6.44 -18.54
CA VAL A 13 12.30 -5.89 -19.45
C VAL A 13 11.31 -7.00 -19.80
N VAL A 14 10.16 -6.96 -19.13
CA VAL A 14 9.04 -7.82 -19.48
C VAL A 14 8.39 -7.15 -20.68
N PRO A 15 8.19 -7.83 -21.82
CA PRO A 15 7.44 -7.26 -22.92
C PRO A 15 6.07 -6.79 -22.39
N MET A 16 5.64 -5.64 -22.89
CA MET A 16 4.40 -4.99 -22.51
C MET A 16 3.30 -6.03 -22.29
N LEU A 17 2.72 -6.06 -21.09
CA LEU A 17 1.66 -7.00 -20.71
C LEU A 17 0.37 -6.56 -21.42
N ALA A 18 0.26 -6.93 -22.71
CA ALA A 18 -0.84 -6.49 -23.54
C ALA A 18 -2.18 -6.94 -22.92
N GLN A 19 -3.01 -5.98 -22.52
CA GLN A 19 -4.38 -6.17 -22.02
C GLN A 19 -4.51 -6.90 -20.67
N GLU A 20 -3.44 -7.06 -19.91
CA GLU A 20 -3.52 -7.61 -18.54
C GLU A 20 -3.62 -6.50 -17.50
N THR A 21 -4.34 -6.78 -16.42
CA THR A 21 -4.31 -5.92 -15.22
C THR A 21 -3.03 -6.20 -14.44
N LEU A 22 -2.31 -5.14 -14.09
CA LEU A 22 -1.18 -5.21 -13.18
C LEU A 22 -1.64 -4.90 -11.75
N TYR A 23 -1.50 -5.87 -10.87
CA TYR A 23 -1.80 -5.74 -9.46
C TYR A 23 -0.56 -5.30 -8.70
N VAL A 24 -0.66 -4.16 -8.03
CA VAL A 24 0.44 -3.52 -7.31
C VAL A 24 0.14 -3.54 -5.82
N GLY A 25 0.86 -4.34 -5.06
CA GLY A 25 0.79 -4.32 -3.60
C GLY A 25 1.89 -3.43 -3.04
N VAL A 26 1.56 -2.56 -2.08
CA VAL A 26 2.54 -1.62 -1.53
C VAL A 26 2.67 -1.82 -0.02
N ASP A 27 3.85 -2.23 0.41
CA ASP A 27 4.26 -2.19 1.81
C ASP A 27 4.78 -0.79 2.15
N VAL A 28 4.11 -0.16 3.12
CA VAL A 28 4.27 1.27 3.40
C VAL A 28 5.27 1.50 4.53
N GLY A 29 6.39 2.12 4.20
CA GLY A 29 7.40 2.54 5.17
C GLY A 29 7.43 4.06 5.40
N LYS A 30 8.12 4.48 6.44
CA LYS A 30 8.26 5.91 6.79
C LYS A 30 9.08 6.70 5.76
N LYS A 31 10.22 6.14 5.32
CA LYS A 31 11.15 6.81 4.40
C LYS A 31 11.03 6.30 2.97
N ALA A 32 10.78 5.02 2.83
CA ALA A 32 10.65 4.35 1.56
C ALA A 32 9.53 3.31 1.63
N HIS A 33 8.96 3.00 0.50
CA HIS A 33 7.95 1.97 0.29
C HIS A 33 8.52 0.87 -0.59
N VAL A 34 7.89 -0.30 -0.57
CA VAL A 34 8.18 -1.37 -1.54
C VAL A 34 6.91 -1.72 -2.30
N ALA A 35 6.97 -1.69 -3.62
CA ALA A 35 5.91 -2.15 -4.51
C ALA A 35 6.22 -3.54 -5.04
N GLY A 36 5.27 -4.46 -4.92
CA GLY A 36 5.30 -5.78 -5.54
C GLY A 36 4.32 -5.84 -6.71
N PHE A 37 4.69 -6.54 -7.77
CA PHE A 37 3.93 -6.58 -9.03
C PHE A 37 3.48 -8.00 -9.35
N ILE A 38 2.18 -8.17 -9.59
CA ILE A 38 1.55 -9.45 -9.96
C ILE A 38 0.68 -9.23 -11.19
N SER A 39 0.74 -10.17 -12.12
CA SER A 39 -0.21 -10.38 -13.22
C SER A 39 -0.24 -11.86 -13.57
N SER A 40 -1.16 -12.29 -14.43
CA SER A 40 -1.22 -13.68 -14.90
C SER A 40 0.09 -14.09 -15.58
N THR A 41 0.62 -13.26 -16.47
CA THR A 41 1.91 -13.49 -17.15
C THR A 41 3.08 -13.56 -16.16
N LEU A 42 3.14 -12.65 -15.19
CA LEU A 42 4.21 -12.66 -14.17
C LEU A 42 4.16 -13.93 -13.32
N LEU A 43 2.97 -14.36 -12.89
CA LEU A 43 2.81 -15.60 -12.12
C LEU A 43 3.21 -16.84 -12.96
N THR A 44 2.80 -16.90 -14.21
CA THR A 44 3.18 -17.99 -15.11
C THR A 44 4.70 -18.04 -15.31
N ARG A 45 5.35 -16.90 -15.49
CA ARG A 45 6.80 -16.79 -15.73
C ARG A 45 7.60 -17.15 -14.48
N HIS A 46 7.21 -16.67 -13.32
CA HIS A 46 7.97 -16.85 -12.08
C HIS A 46 7.50 -18.04 -11.23
N GLN A 47 6.36 -18.67 -11.59
CA GLN A 47 5.74 -19.84 -10.96
C GLN A 47 5.32 -19.64 -9.49
N ARG A 48 5.95 -18.71 -8.78
CA ARG A 48 5.65 -18.35 -7.39
C ARG A 48 5.58 -16.83 -7.24
N PHE A 49 4.59 -16.34 -6.50
CA PHE A 49 4.41 -14.90 -6.33
C PHE A 49 5.61 -14.23 -5.64
N GLU A 50 6.29 -14.94 -4.72
CA GLU A 50 7.47 -14.41 -4.01
C GLU A 50 8.67 -14.13 -4.93
N HIS A 51 8.68 -14.74 -6.12
CA HIS A 51 9.72 -14.54 -7.13
C HIS A 51 9.39 -13.40 -8.11
N CYS A 52 8.15 -12.92 -8.10
CA CYS A 52 7.73 -11.81 -8.94
C CYS A 52 8.53 -10.53 -8.67
N PRO A 53 8.53 -9.58 -9.62
CA PRO A 53 9.25 -8.32 -9.46
C PRO A 53 8.73 -7.48 -8.29
N ALA A 54 9.65 -6.76 -7.65
CA ALA A 54 9.32 -5.74 -6.68
C ALA A 54 10.33 -4.59 -6.78
N LEU A 55 9.93 -3.37 -6.42
CA LEU A 55 10.72 -2.16 -6.49
C LEU A 55 10.57 -1.33 -5.23
N ALA A 56 11.68 -0.93 -4.62
CA ALA A 56 11.68 0.06 -3.56
C ALA A 56 11.67 1.47 -4.16
N PHE A 57 10.90 2.39 -3.55
CA PHE A 57 10.81 3.78 -3.96
C PHE A 57 10.67 4.70 -2.73
N ASP A 58 11.15 5.92 -2.84
CA ASP A 58 11.14 6.87 -1.74
C ASP A 58 9.71 7.38 -1.45
N ASN A 59 9.42 7.66 -0.18
CA ASN A 59 8.18 8.32 0.23
C ASN A 59 8.26 9.82 -0.08
N SER A 60 8.35 10.15 -1.36
CA SER A 60 8.41 11.51 -1.92
C SER A 60 7.68 11.55 -3.25
N ARG A 61 7.30 12.75 -3.70
CA ARG A 61 6.61 12.92 -4.99
C ARG A 61 7.48 12.45 -6.18
N GLU A 62 8.78 12.63 -6.10
CA GLU A 62 9.76 12.15 -7.08
C GLU A 62 9.82 10.62 -7.10
N GLY A 63 9.85 9.98 -5.92
CA GLY A 63 9.81 8.53 -5.79
C GLY A 63 8.51 7.95 -6.36
N PHE A 64 7.37 8.56 -6.09
CA PHE A 64 6.07 8.17 -6.63
C PHE A 64 6.03 8.27 -8.16
N ARG A 65 6.50 9.38 -8.73
CA ARG A 65 6.61 9.56 -10.17
C ARG A 65 7.51 8.51 -10.79
N SER A 66 8.70 8.29 -10.23
CA SER A 66 9.66 7.30 -10.72
C SER A 66 9.07 5.89 -10.76
N LEU A 67 8.27 5.51 -9.74
CA LEU A 67 7.56 4.24 -9.75
C LEU A 67 6.52 4.17 -10.87
N ILE A 68 5.69 5.20 -11.01
CA ILE A 68 4.63 5.23 -12.04
C ILE A 68 5.25 5.24 -13.44
N ASP A 69 6.27 6.05 -13.70
CA ASP A 69 7.00 6.05 -14.97
C ASP A 69 7.55 4.66 -15.29
N ARG A 70 8.05 3.96 -14.27
CA ARG A 70 8.53 2.58 -14.43
C ARG A 70 7.40 1.61 -14.74
N ILE A 71 6.27 1.71 -14.06
CA ILE A 71 5.10 0.85 -14.32
C ILE A 71 4.56 1.07 -15.74
N GLN A 72 4.52 2.32 -16.19
CA GLN A 72 4.05 2.67 -17.54
C GLN A 72 4.92 2.09 -18.67
N THR A 73 6.13 1.63 -18.37
CA THR A 73 6.92 0.86 -19.36
C THR A 73 6.35 -0.53 -19.62
N TYR A 74 5.44 -1.02 -18.76
CA TYR A 74 4.83 -2.35 -18.86
C TYR A 74 3.36 -2.30 -19.24
N VAL A 75 2.58 -1.41 -18.62
CA VAL A 75 1.13 -1.30 -18.80
C VAL A 75 0.68 0.16 -18.76
N PRO A 76 -0.40 0.54 -19.47
CA PRO A 76 -1.01 1.85 -19.30
C PRO A 76 -1.63 2.00 -17.89
N LEU A 77 -1.81 3.24 -17.41
CA LEU A 77 -2.37 3.52 -16.08
C LEU A 77 -3.75 2.88 -15.86
N THR A 78 -4.56 2.78 -16.91
CA THR A 78 -5.91 2.18 -16.87
C THR A 78 -5.90 0.68 -16.55
N GLN A 79 -4.76 0.02 -16.65
CA GLN A 79 -4.59 -1.40 -16.33
C GLN A 79 -3.93 -1.64 -14.96
N ILE A 80 -3.77 -0.60 -14.14
CA ILE A 80 -3.18 -0.72 -12.80
C ILE A 80 -4.28 -0.77 -11.76
N GLN A 81 -4.12 -1.67 -10.79
CA GLN A 81 -4.91 -1.69 -9.56
C GLN A 81 -3.96 -1.83 -8.37
N ALA A 82 -4.12 -0.99 -7.36
CA ALA A 82 -3.20 -0.92 -6.23
C ALA A 82 -3.86 -1.35 -4.92
N LEU A 83 -3.13 -2.11 -4.10
CA LEU A 83 -3.51 -2.46 -2.73
C LEU A 83 -2.49 -1.93 -1.75
N LEU A 84 -2.97 -1.23 -0.72
CA LEU A 84 -2.16 -0.71 0.39
C LEU A 84 -2.64 -1.28 1.72
N GLU A 85 -1.68 -1.60 2.58
CA GLU A 85 -1.97 -1.79 4.00
C GLU A 85 -2.07 -0.43 4.70
N VAL A 86 -3.21 -0.18 5.36
CA VAL A 86 -3.44 1.08 6.07
C VAL A 86 -2.89 0.95 7.49
N THR A 87 -1.61 1.26 7.66
CA THR A 87 -0.94 1.35 8.96
C THR A 87 -0.44 2.78 9.17
N GLY A 88 -0.84 3.40 10.29
CA GLY A 88 -0.44 4.77 10.61
C GLY A 88 -0.90 5.79 9.54
N HIS A 89 -0.01 6.75 9.20
CA HIS A 89 -0.33 7.87 8.29
C HIS A 89 0.58 7.96 7.04
N TYR A 90 1.62 7.14 6.96
CA TYR A 90 2.63 7.23 5.88
C TYR A 90 2.08 6.87 4.49
N HIS A 91 0.96 6.12 4.42
CA HIS A 91 0.31 5.77 3.18
C HIS A 91 -0.42 6.93 2.49
N ARG A 92 -0.73 8.03 3.22
CA ARG A 92 -1.64 9.09 2.74
C ARG A 92 -1.14 9.81 1.50
N ALA A 93 0.15 10.16 1.47
CA ALA A 93 0.74 10.88 0.34
C ALA A 93 0.72 10.01 -0.93
N TRP A 94 1.09 8.74 -0.81
CA TRP A 94 1.03 7.79 -1.92
C TRP A 94 -0.40 7.54 -2.40
N LEU A 95 -1.34 7.36 -1.46
CA LEU A 95 -2.76 7.21 -1.77
C LEU A 95 -3.30 8.40 -2.56
N GLN A 96 -3.04 9.62 -2.09
CA GLN A 96 -3.45 10.84 -2.79
C GLN A 96 -2.86 10.90 -4.20
N TYR A 97 -1.59 10.56 -4.37
CA TYR A 97 -0.92 10.55 -5.66
C TYR A 97 -1.55 9.55 -6.65
N LEU A 98 -1.93 8.36 -6.19
CA LEU A 98 -2.65 7.38 -7.02
C LEU A 98 -4.04 7.87 -7.41
N GLN A 99 -4.74 8.55 -6.50
CA GLN A 99 -6.05 9.15 -6.76
C GLN A 99 -5.98 10.30 -7.79
N GLU A 100 -4.91 11.12 -7.74
CA GLU A 100 -4.63 12.16 -8.75
C GLU A 100 -4.45 11.58 -10.17
N LEU A 101 -4.09 10.30 -10.28
CA LEU A 101 -3.90 9.57 -11.53
C LEU A 101 -5.10 8.69 -11.91
N ASP A 102 -6.20 8.77 -11.19
CA ASP A 102 -7.40 7.92 -11.36
C ASP A 102 -7.12 6.41 -11.31
N ILE A 103 -6.06 6.00 -10.57
CA ILE A 103 -5.73 4.59 -10.38
C ILE A 103 -6.64 4.01 -9.29
N PRO A 104 -7.36 2.90 -9.55
CA PRO A 104 -8.17 2.22 -8.55
C PRO A 104 -7.32 1.75 -7.37
N VAL A 105 -7.68 2.22 -6.17
CA VAL A 105 -6.97 1.86 -4.94
C VAL A 105 -7.84 1.04 -4.03
N PHE A 106 -7.28 -0.04 -3.55
CA PHE A 106 -7.86 -0.91 -2.53
C PHE A 106 -7.07 -0.77 -1.23
N VAL A 107 -7.72 -1.00 -0.13
CA VAL A 107 -7.11 -0.96 1.19
C VAL A 107 -7.42 -2.21 1.98
N ILE A 108 -6.48 -2.59 2.82
CA ILE A 108 -6.65 -3.67 3.78
C ILE A 108 -6.19 -3.20 5.16
N HIS A 109 -6.95 -3.58 6.18
CA HIS A 109 -6.56 -3.42 7.57
C HIS A 109 -6.09 -4.77 8.10
N VAL A 110 -4.79 -4.95 8.25
CA VAL A 110 -4.25 -6.20 8.81
C VAL A 110 -4.27 -6.11 10.33
N GLN A 111 -5.10 -6.95 10.96
CA GLN A 111 -5.00 -7.21 12.38
C GLN A 111 -3.95 -8.30 12.59
N LYS A 112 -2.91 -8.00 13.37
CA LYS A 112 -1.79 -8.86 13.79
C LYS A 112 -1.50 -10.08 12.89
N ARG A 113 -0.38 -10.02 12.18
CA ARG A 113 0.16 -11.15 11.40
C ARG A 113 0.60 -12.28 12.33
N GLN A 114 0.46 -13.52 11.86
CA GLN A 114 1.04 -14.69 12.53
C GLN A 114 2.56 -14.54 12.64
N GLU A 115 3.09 -14.66 13.84
CA GLU A 115 4.52 -14.72 14.10
C GLU A 115 5.11 -16.01 13.49
N GLY A 116 6.25 -15.92 12.82
CA GLY A 116 7.02 -17.10 12.40
C GLY A 116 7.49 -17.16 10.96
N LEU A 117 7.07 -16.25 10.06
CA LEU A 117 7.61 -16.19 8.71
C LEU A 117 8.70 -15.11 8.61
N LEU A 118 9.81 -15.43 7.91
CA LEU A 118 10.85 -14.44 7.60
C LEU A 118 10.21 -13.23 6.91
N LYS A 119 10.11 -12.13 7.65
CA LYS A 119 9.52 -10.89 7.20
C LYS A 119 10.52 -10.15 6.31
N THR A 120 10.12 -9.84 5.08
CA THR A 120 10.86 -8.90 4.22
C THR A 120 9.84 -8.00 3.54
N ASP A 121 10.12 -6.71 3.44
CA ASP A 121 9.26 -5.71 2.81
C ASP A 121 8.87 -6.13 1.37
N LYS A 122 9.79 -6.78 0.65
CA LYS A 122 9.52 -7.37 -0.67
C LYS A 122 8.41 -8.43 -0.63
N ARG A 123 8.49 -9.37 0.32
CA ARG A 123 7.51 -10.46 0.42
C ARG A 123 6.15 -9.93 0.86
N ASP A 124 6.15 -8.94 1.73
CA ASP A 124 4.94 -8.29 2.22
C ASP A 124 4.22 -7.56 1.08
N ALA A 125 4.94 -6.77 0.28
CA ALA A 125 4.40 -6.11 -0.90
C ALA A 125 3.85 -7.09 -1.94
N LEU A 126 4.60 -8.16 -2.25
CA LEU A 126 4.15 -9.20 -3.18
C LEU A 126 2.95 -9.99 -2.63
N GLY A 127 2.89 -10.21 -1.32
CA GLY A 127 1.73 -10.83 -0.66
C GLY A 127 0.47 -10.01 -0.83
N LEU A 128 0.55 -8.67 -0.66
CA LEU A 128 -0.54 -7.75 -0.91
C LEU A 128 -1.01 -7.79 -2.38
N ALA A 129 -0.07 -7.73 -3.33
CA ALA A 129 -0.40 -7.80 -4.76
C ALA A 129 -1.09 -9.13 -5.12
N ASN A 130 -0.58 -10.26 -4.59
CA ASN A 130 -1.16 -11.58 -4.81
C ASN A 130 -2.54 -11.73 -4.17
N GLN A 131 -2.78 -11.12 -3.02
CA GLN A 131 -4.09 -11.10 -2.38
C GLN A 131 -5.11 -10.36 -3.25
N LEU A 132 -4.75 -9.17 -3.77
CA LEU A 132 -5.60 -8.40 -4.68
C LEU A 132 -5.91 -9.18 -5.95
N TYR A 133 -4.89 -9.77 -6.58
CA TYR A 133 -5.04 -10.63 -7.75
C TYR A 133 -6.00 -11.79 -7.52
N ASN A 134 -5.83 -12.54 -6.42
CA ASN A 134 -6.68 -13.69 -6.12
C ASN A 134 -8.14 -13.26 -5.86
N GLN A 135 -8.35 -12.13 -5.19
CA GLN A 135 -9.70 -11.65 -4.91
C GLN A 135 -10.41 -11.17 -6.17
N LEU A 136 -9.75 -10.42 -7.04
CA LEU A 136 -10.38 -9.77 -8.20
C LEU A 136 -10.44 -10.70 -9.43
N GLU A 137 -9.39 -11.47 -9.69
CA GLU A 137 -9.36 -12.36 -10.86
C GLU A 137 -9.98 -13.73 -10.57
N LYS A 138 -9.75 -14.27 -9.37
CA LYS A 138 -10.20 -15.64 -9.05
C LYS A 138 -11.43 -15.68 -8.15
N GLY A 139 -11.90 -14.54 -7.66
CA GLY A 139 -13.02 -14.49 -6.71
C GLY A 139 -12.71 -15.15 -5.37
N ILE A 140 -11.44 -15.41 -5.05
CA ILE A 140 -11.03 -16.11 -3.83
C ILE A 140 -10.90 -15.07 -2.72
N GLN A 141 -11.79 -15.11 -1.75
CA GLN A 141 -11.59 -14.38 -0.49
C GLN A 141 -10.57 -15.13 0.36
N VAL A 142 -9.39 -14.53 0.54
CA VAL A 142 -8.33 -15.08 1.36
C VAL A 142 -8.47 -14.52 2.77
N GLY A 143 -8.82 -15.39 3.73
CA GLY A 143 -8.79 -15.06 5.16
C GLY A 143 -10.12 -14.62 5.77
N ASP A 144 -10.02 -14.03 6.96
CA ASP A 144 -11.13 -13.48 7.73
C ASP A 144 -11.87 -12.41 6.90
N PRO A 145 -13.24 -12.38 6.89
CA PRO A 145 -14.02 -11.30 6.29
C PRO A 145 -13.62 -9.89 6.74
N LEU A 146 -13.03 -9.76 7.93
CA LEU A 146 -12.49 -8.50 8.44
C LEU A 146 -11.18 -8.07 7.75
N GLN A 147 -10.50 -9.00 7.08
CA GLN A 147 -9.29 -8.75 6.28
C GLN A 147 -9.59 -8.64 4.79
N ALA A 148 -10.86 -8.50 4.42
CA ALA A 148 -11.25 -8.34 3.03
C ALA A 148 -10.64 -7.06 2.44
N VAL A 149 -10.07 -7.20 1.25
CA VAL A 149 -9.64 -6.05 0.44
C VAL A 149 -10.86 -5.23 0.06
N ARG A 150 -10.82 -3.94 0.34
CA ARG A 150 -11.95 -3.03 0.06
C ARG A 150 -11.49 -1.96 -0.92
N HIS A 151 -12.32 -1.73 -1.94
CA HIS A 151 -12.11 -0.57 -2.81
C HIS A 151 -12.23 0.72 -2.00
N LEU A 152 -11.22 1.59 -2.08
CA LEU A 152 -11.22 2.86 -1.40
C LEU A 152 -11.96 3.90 -2.25
N VAL A 153 -13.15 4.24 -1.81
CA VAL A 153 -13.88 5.39 -2.37
C VAL A 153 -13.38 6.64 -1.62
N PRO A 154 -12.83 7.64 -2.31
CA PRO A 154 -12.45 8.89 -1.66
C PRO A 154 -13.64 9.48 -0.91
N PRO A 155 -13.46 9.97 0.32
CA PRO A 155 -14.53 10.65 1.02
C PRO A 155 -14.90 11.93 0.28
N THR A 156 -16.16 12.28 0.28
CA THR A 156 -16.59 13.62 -0.14
C THR A 156 -15.89 14.67 0.74
N GLU A 157 -15.71 15.88 0.22
CA GLU A 157 -15.08 16.99 0.95
C GLU A 157 -15.78 17.21 2.32
N ALA A 158 -17.11 17.21 2.33
CA ALA A 158 -17.90 17.32 3.54
C ALA A 158 -17.61 16.19 4.56
N ALA A 159 -17.50 14.94 4.09
CA ALA A 159 -17.17 13.80 4.96
C ALA A 159 -15.72 13.84 5.46
N ALA A 160 -14.80 14.38 4.68
CA ALA A 160 -13.40 14.58 5.09
C ALA A 160 -13.30 15.67 6.16
N CYS A 161 -14.00 16.79 5.96
CA CYS A 161 -14.10 17.90 6.92
C CYS A 161 -14.71 17.42 8.24
N LEU A 162 -15.85 16.73 8.20
CA LEU A 162 -16.51 16.20 9.40
C LEU A 162 -15.58 15.26 10.18
N ARG A 163 -14.87 14.35 9.52
CA ARG A 163 -13.89 13.47 10.19
C ARG A 163 -12.76 14.25 10.85
N GLY A 164 -12.30 15.32 10.21
CA GLY A 164 -11.31 16.24 10.78
C GLY A 164 -11.80 16.90 12.07
N MET A 165 -13.02 17.44 12.04
CA MET A 165 -13.65 18.08 13.19
C MET A 165 -13.88 17.10 14.34
N VAL A 166 -14.38 15.89 14.06
CA VAL A 166 -14.59 14.85 15.08
C VAL A 166 -13.26 14.45 15.72
N ARG A 167 -12.20 14.26 14.95
CA ARG A 167 -10.87 13.93 15.47
C ARG A 167 -10.37 15.05 16.39
N HIS A 168 -10.42 16.29 15.93
CA HIS A 168 -10.01 17.45 16.73
C HIS A 168 -10.82 17.57 18.02
N HIS A 169 -12.13 17.30 17.98
CA HIS A 169 -12.96 17.27 19.17
C HIS A 169 -12.47 16.24 20.20
N TYR A 170 -12.15 15.01 19.75
CA TYR A 170 -11.62 13.98 20.65
C TYR A 170 -10.24 14.35 21.24
N GLU A 171 -9.38 14.98 20.46
CA GLU A 171 -8.08 15.50 20.92
C GLU A 171 -8.28 16.53 22.04
N LEU A 172 -9.15 17.51 21.84
CA LEU A 172 -9.49 18.52 22.87
C LEU A 172 -10.10 17.91 24.13
N VAL A 173 -10.98 16.91 23.99
CA VAL A 173 -11.55 16.20 25.13
C VAL A 173 -10.47 15.47 25.93
N ALA A 174 -9.54 14.81 25.26
CA ALA A 174 -8.42 14.10 25.88
C ALA A 174 -7.47 15.07 26.61
N GLU A 175 -7.12 16.21 25.98
CA GLU A 175 -6.30 17.25 26.57
C GLU A 175 -6.95 17.85 27.84
N ASN A 176 -8.25 18.19 27.77
CA ASN A 176 -8.99 18.69 28.91
C ASN A 176 -9.08 17.68 30.06
N ALA A 177 -9.22 16.38 29.75
CA ALA A 177 -9.23 15.33 30.76
C ALA A 177 -7.84 15.20 31.45
N ALA A 178 -6.75 15.26 30.69
CA ALA A 178 -5.38 15.22 31.20
C ALA A 178 -5.11 16.44 32.11
N GLN A 179 -5.56 17.63 31.70
CA GLN A 179 -5.35 18.86 32.45
C GLN A 179 -6.12 18.84 33.81
N LYS A 180 -7.36 18.35 33.79
CA LYS A 180 -8.15 18.17 35.03
C LYS A 180 -7.50 17.17 35.99
N GLN A 181 -6.88 16.10 35.47
CA GLN A 181 -6.13 15.16 36.32
C GLN A 181 -4.89 15.83 36.94
N ALA A 182 -4.12 16.59 36.13
CA ALA A 182 -2.96 17.31 36.63
C ALA A 182 -3.31 18.32 37.72
N ASP A 183 -4.39 19.09 37.56
CA ASP A 183 -4.89 20.06 38.55
C ASP A 183 -5.44 19.38 39.80
N GLY A 184 -5.95 18.14 39.67
CA GLY A 184 -6.44 17.35 40.81
C GLY A 184 -5.34 16.77 41.72
N TYR A 185 -4.11 16.62 41.19
CA TYR A 185 -2.94 16.18 41.98
C TYR A 185 -2.22 17.32 42.72
N LEU A 186 -2.61 18.59 42.48
CA LEU A 186 -2.01 19.77 43.09
C LEU A 186 -2.85 20.30 44.27
N ARG A 187 -3.87 19.60 44.68
CA ARG A 187 -4.69 19.86 45.89
C ARG A 187 -4.52 18.71 46.87
#